data_9fc2afa34428a61938de571322812198
#
_entry.id   9fc2afa34428a61938de571322812198
#
_cell.length_a   1.000
_cell.length_b   1.000
_cell.length_c   1.000
_cell.angle_alpha   90.00
_cell.angle_beta   90.00
_cell.angle_gamma   90.00
#
_symmetry.space_group_name_H-M   'P 1'
#
loop_
_entity.id
_entity.type
_entity.pdbx_description
1 polymer ?
#
loop_
_entity_poly.entity_id
_entity_poly.type
_entity_poly.pdbx_seq_one_letter_code
_entity_poly.pdbx_strand_id
1 'polypeptide(L)'
;AKISWVSFDSGVAMSAAMASGDVQISVSQGIPPFVTAVSGGQDLQVVDVAVSYSENDNCVVAAGLEIDKTSAAELAGKKVAVPLGTAAHYGFLKQMGHFGVDVGGMTVVDMAPAEGAAALSQGAIDMACGWGGALRRMKESGNVLLTGAEKEALGILVFDATTAPASFVAEEGELLAKFLKVTADANAMWADEANHAKMLPVIAKDAGMDEAATAETLAGFIFPTVDEQLSGKWLGGGSQEFMGGVAKVFLDSGNIDAALDSYAGTVNTAPLMAVKGM
;
A
#
# COMPACT_ATOMS: atom_id res chain seq x y z
N ALA A 1 -2.61 -21.55 18.00
CA ALA A 1 -1.35 -21.48 17.24
C ALA A 1 -0.40 -20.50 17.93
N LYS A 2 0.91 -20.66 17.73
CA LYS A 2 1.93 -19.68 18.12
C LYS A 2 2.25 -18.86 16.88
N ILE A 3 2.18 -17.53 16.99
CA ILE A 3 2.51 -16.61 15.90
C ILE A 3 3.89 -16.00 16.22
N SER A 4 4.76 -15.96 15.22
CA SER A 4 6.01 -15.20 15.24
C SER A 4 5.89 -14.05 14.24
N TRP A 5 6.12 -12.82 14.71
CA TRP A 5 6.04 -11.63 13.88
C TRP A 5 7.43 -11.22 13.39
N VAL A 6 7.50 -10.85 12.12
CA VAL A 6 8.69 -10.26 11.51
C VAL A 6 8.24 -9.01 10.75
N SER A 7 8.93 -7.89 10.99
CA SER A 7 8.63 -6.62 10.31
C SER A 7 9.48 -6.48 9.04
N PHE A 8 8.90 -5.90 8.01
CA PHE A 8 9.54 -5.58 6.75
C PHE A 8 9.27 -4.13 6.37
N ASP A 9 10.24 -3.50 5.71
CA ASP A 9 10.14 -2.10 5.30
C ASP A 9 9.26 -1.89 4.06
N SER A 10 8.94 -2.97 3.32
CA SER A 10 8.13 -2.89 2.10
C SER A 10 7.45 -4.21 1.75
N GLY A 11 6.37 -4.13 0.97
CA GLY A 11 5.71 -5.31 0.39
C GLY A 11 6.60 -6.10 -0.58
N VAL A 12 7.61 -5.49 -1.17
CA VAL A 12 8.62 -6.18 -2.00
C VAL A 12 9.45 -7.15 -1.15
N ALA A 13 9.93 -6.68 0.01
CA ALA A 13 10.65 -7.52 0.97
C ALA A 13 9.76 -8.64 1.54
N MET A 14 8.47 -8.36 1.79
CA MET A 14 7.47 -9.37 2.19
C MET A 14 7.35 -10.47 1.13
N SER A 15 7.22 -10.11 -0.16
CA SER A 15 7.13 -11.08 -1.26
C SER A 15 8.35 -11.99 -1.33
N ALA A 16 9.55 -11.44 -1.14
CA ALA A 16 10.79 -12.21 -1.11
C ALA A 16 10.83 -13.23 0.05
N ALA A 17 10.39 -12.80 1.25
CA ALA A 17 10.32 -13.68 2.42
C ALA A 17 9.25 -14.79 2.27
N MET A 18 8.15 -14.50 1.57
CA MET A 18 7.13 -15.51 1.26
C MET A 18 7.65 -16.51 0.22
N ALA A 19 8.42 -16.05 -0.79
CA ALA A 19 9.03 -16.93 -1.79
C ALA A 19 10.06 -17.90 -1.19
N SER A 20 10.79 -17.49 -0.14
CA SER A 20 11.71 -18.38 0.59
C SER A 20 11.01 -19.36 1.52
N GLY A 21 9.71 -19.16 1.82
CA GLY A 21 8.94 -19.95 2.78
C GLY A 21 9.11 -19.52 4.24
N ASP A 22 9.84 -18.45 4.51
CA ASP A 22 10.06 -17.93 5.88
C ASP A 22 8.80 -17.29 6.47
N VAL A 23 7.92 -16.78 5.60
CA VAL A 23 6.66 -16.13 5.97
C VAL A 23 5.48 -16.84 5.32
N GLN A 24 4.48 -17.24 6.10
CA GLN A 24 3.27 -17.90 5.64
C GLN A 24 2.09 -16.95 5.46
N ILE A 25 2.04 -15.86 6.21
CA ILE A 25 0.99 -14.84 6.12
C ILE A 25 1.68 -13.48 6.10
N SER A 26 1.44 -12.71 5.06
CA SER A 26 1.87 -11.31 4.98
C SER A 26 0.69 -10.40 5.27
N VAL A 27 0.80 -9.58 6.30
CA VAL A 27 -0.24 -8.60 6.67
C VAL A 27 0.19 -7.22 6.19
N SER A 28 -0.75 -6.48 5.58
CA SER A 28 -0.49 -5.14 5.04
C SER A 28 0.55 -5.14 3.90
N GLN A 29 0.40 -6.09 2.98
CA GLN A 29 1.17 -6.11 1.74
C GLN A 29 0.50 -5.22 0.68
N GLY A 30 1.22 -4.23 0.17
CA GLY A 30 0.72 -3.37 -0.90
C GLY A 30 0.38 -4.17 -2.17
N ILE A 31 -0.67 -3.75 -2.87
CA ILE A 31 -1.12 -4.44 -4.10
C ILE A 31 -0.07 -4.41 -5.22
N PRO A 32 0.65 -3.31 -5.50
CA PRO A 32 1.66 -3.33 -6.56
C PRO A 32 2.78 -4.35 -6.35
N PRO A 33 3.42 -4.49 -5.17
CA PRO A 33 4.37 -5.57 -4.93
C PRO A 33 3.75 -6.97 -5.01
N PHE A 34 2.51 -7.15 -4.57
CA PHE A 34 1.78 -8.41 -4.77
C PHE A 34 1.62 -8.74 -6.25
N VAL A 35 1.14 -7.78 -7.06
CA VAL A 35 0.98 -7.94 -8.51
C VAL A 35 2.31 -8.32 -9.18
N THR A 36 3.40 -7.67 -8.80
CA THR A 36 4.75 -8.00 -9.29
C THR A 36 5.11 -9.45 -8.95
N ALA A 37 4.87 -9.88 -7.71
CA ALA A 37 5.20 -11.22 -7.24
C ALA A 37 4.41 -12.31 -8.00
N VAL A 38 3.09 -12.15 -8.14
CA VAL A 38 2.26 -13.15 -8.83
C VAL A 38 2.47 -13.14 -10.35
N SER A 39 2.76 -11.98 -10.94
CA SER A 39 3.14 -11.86 -12.35
C SER A 39 4.48 -12.52 -12.63
N GLY A 40 5.39 -12.55 -11.65
CA GLY A 40 6.66 -13.27 -11.67
C GLY A 40 6.54 -14.76 -11.36
N GLY A 41 5.32 -15.29 -11.19
CA GLY A 41 5.04 -16.72 -11.01
C GLY A 41 4.96 -17.19 -9.55
N GLN A 42 4.93 -16.29 -8.55
CA GLN A 42 4.65 -16.67 -7.18
C GLN A 42 3.17 -17.05 -7.04
N ASP A 43 2.89 -18.21 -6.44
CA ASP A 43 1.52 -18.68 -6.20
C ASP A 43 0.98 -18.15 -4.87
N LEU A 44 0.63 -16.86 -4.88
CA LEU A 44 0.09 -16.14 -3.73
C LEU A 44 -1.39 -15.79 -3.94
N GLN A 45 -2.13 -15.70 -2.84
CA GLN A 45 -3.53 -15.30 -2.83
C GLN A 45 -3.77 -14.16 -1.85
N VAL A 46 -4.55 -13.17 -2.26
CA VAL A 46 -5.17 -12.18 -1.39
C VAL A 46 -6.36 -12.85 -0.68
N VAL A 47 -6.39 -12.73 0.64
CA VAL A 47 -7.42 -13.35 1.48
C VAL A 47 -8.24 -12.33 2.28
N ASP A 48 -7.76 -11.08 2.36
CA ASP A 48 -8.41 -9.99 3.10
C ASP A 48 -7.88 -8.64 2.61
N VAL A 49 -8.65 -7.57 2.80
CA VAL A 49 -8.20 -6.17 2.66
C VAL A 49 -7.82 -5.66 4.04
N ALA A 50 -6.53 -5.58 4.32
CA ALA A 50 -6.03 -5.21 5.63
C ALA A 50 -6.32 -3.74 5.98
N VAL A 51 -6.09 -2.82 5.05
CA VAL A 51 -6.27 -1.38 5.24
C VAL A 51 -6.31 -0.63 3.90
N SER A 52 -7.08 0.46 3.82
CA SER A 52 -7.03 1.46 2.75
C SER A 52 -6.54 2.79 3.31
N TYR A 53 -5.60 3.49 2.60
CA TYR A 53 -4.90 4.64 3.17
C TYR A 53 -4.44 5.67 2.14
N SER A 54 -5.29 6.01 1.18
CA SER A 54 -4.96 6.92 0.07
C SER A 54 -4.37 8.28 0.49
N GLU A 55 -4.72 8.80 1.68
CA GLU A 55 -4.14 10.04 2.21
C GLU A 55 -2.72 9.84 2.77
N ASN A 56 -2.39 8.64 3.22
CA ASN A 56 -1.12 8.30 3.87
C ASN A 56 -0.08 7.70 2.92
N ASP A 57 -0.31 7.73 1.61
CA ASP A 57 0.65 7.39 0.56
C ASP A 57 0.59 8.44 -0.55
N ASN A 58 1.66 9.16 -0.81
CA ASN A 58 1.69 10.22 -1.82
C ASN A 58 3.11 10.62 -2.19
N CYS A 59 3.22 11.53 -3.17
CA CYS A 59 4.45 12.22 -3.52
C CYS A 59 4.37 13.69 -3.11
N VAL A 60 5.47 14.24 -2.63
CA VAL A 60 5.60 15.63 -2.19
C VAL A 60 6.64 16.33 -3.04
N VAL A 61 6.27 17.45 -3.61
CA VAL A 61 7.16 18.36 -4.37
C VAL A 61 7.78 19.35 -3.41
N ALA A 62 9.08 19.59 -3.53
CA ALA A 62 9.81 20.56 -2.69
C ALA A 62 9.18 21.96 -2.78
N ALA A 63 8.92 22.59 -1.64
CA ALA A 63 8.27 23.91 -1.55
C ALA A 63 8.99 24.99 -2.34
N GLY A 64 10.34 24.95 -2.39
CA GLY A 64 11.16 25.93 -3.13
C GLY A 64 10.98 25.92 -4.65
N LEU A 65 10.28 24.92 -5.21
CA LEU A 65 9.97 24.89 -6.64
C LEU A 65 8.71 25.66 -7.00
N GLU A 66 7.84 25.93 -6.00
CA GLU A 66 6.54 26.59 -6.20
C GLU A 66 5.63 25.91 -7.24
N ILE A 67 5.80 24.58 -7.41
CA ILE A 67 5.01 23.76 -8.34
C ILE A 67 3.77 23.24 -7.63
N ASP A 68 2.61 23.48 -8.24
CA ASP A 68 1.32 22.92 -7.84
C ASP A 68 0.69 22.09 -8.97
N LYS A 69 -0.56 21.64 -8.79
CA LYS A 69 -1.26 20.84 -9.80
C LYS A 69 -1.51 21.58 -11.13
N THR A 70 -1.44 22.90 -11.16
CA THR A 70 -1.65 23.70 -12.38
C THR A 70 -0.34 23.90 -13.17
N SER A 71 0.80 23.78 -12.50
CA SER A 71 2.16 23.87 -13.06
C SER A 71 2.93 22.54 -13.04
N ALA A 72 2.25 21.43 -12.79
CA ALA A 72 2.87 20.10 -12.63
C ALA A 72 3.74 19.67 -13.84
N ALA A 73 3.49 20.20 -15.04
CA ALA A 73 4.34 19.98 -16.21
C ALA A 73 5.80 20.42 -16.01
N GLU A 74 6.06 21.34 -15.07
CA GLU A 74 7.42 21.83 -14.72
C GLU A 74 8.24 20.78 -13.95
N LEU A 75 7.63 19.65 -13.57
CA LEU A 75 8.32 18.47 -13.04
C LEU A 75 9.17 17.75 -14.09
N ALA A 76 9.01 18.04 -15.38
CA ALA A 76 9.84 17.48 -16.42
C ALA A 76 11.34 17.76 -16.14
N GLY A 77 12.17 16.74 -16.23
CA GLY A 77 13.61 16.84 -15.96
C GLY A 77 14.01 16.89 -14.48
N LYS A 78 13.07 16.91 -13.55
CA LYS A 78 13.33 16.96 -12.10
C LYS A 78 13.83 15.62 -11.57
N LYS A 79 14.47 15.67 -10.40
CA LYS A 79 14.99 14.52 -9.67
C LYS A 79 13.98 14.08 -8.61
N VAL A 80 13.57 12.83 -8.67
CA VAL A 80 12.56 12.30 -7.76
C VAL A 80 13.03 11.03 -7.05
N ALA A 81 12.82 10.96 -5.74
CA ALA A 81 13.00 9.75 -4.94
C ALA A 81 11.70 8.94 -4.92
N VAL A 82 11.77 7.69 -5.38
CA VAL A 82 10.62 6.79 -5.47
C VAL A 82 11.01 5.42 -4.95
N PRO A 83 10.30 4.84 -3.98
CA PRO A 83 10.51 3.44 -3.58
C PRO A 83 9.94 2.52 -4.67
N LEU A 84 10.80 2.02 -5.56
CA LEU A 84 10.38 1.28 -6.75
C LEU A 84 9.58 0.00 -6.40
N GLY A 85 8.63 -0.35 -7.25
CA GLY A 85 7.79 -1.55 -7.10
C GLY A 85 6.68 -1.45 -6.05
N THR A 86 6.52 -0.30 -5.38
CA THR A 86 5.54 -0.07 -4.30
C THR A 86 4.27 0.65 -4.77
N ALA A 87 3.29 0.83 -3.88
CA ALA A 87 2.12 1.65 -4.12
C ALA A 87 2.48 3.11 -4.45
N ALA A 88 3.48 3.68 -3.76
CA ALA A 88 3.98 5.02 -4.03
C ALA A 88 4.57 5.15 -5.45
N HIS A 89 5.25 4.11 -5.94
CA HIS A 89 5.74 4.07 -7.32
C HIS A 89 4.58 4.05 -8.33
N TYR A 90 3.60 3.18 -8.14
CA TYR A 90 2.40 3.15 -8.97
C TYR A 90 1.68 4.51 -8.96
N GLY A 91 1.46 5.07 -7.78
CA GLY A 91 0.84 6.39 -7.60
C GLY A 91 1.63 7.51 -8.30
N PHE A 92 2.95 7.48 -8.24
CA PHE A 92 3.83 8.40 -8.96
C PHE A 92 3.61 8.30 -10.48
N LEU A 93 3.71 7.10 -11.05
CA LEU A 93 3.52 6.88 -12.50
C LEU A 93 2.15 7.36 -12.98
N LYS A 94 1.10 7.06 -12.22
CA LYS A 94 -0.27 7.48 -12.53
C LYS A 94 -0.45 9.00 -12.45
N GLN A 95 0.11 9.65 -11.42
CA GLN A 95 0.04 11.11 -11.28
C GLN A 95 0.81 11.81 -12.41
N MET A 96 2.03 11.35 -12.74
CA MET A 96 2.81 11.91 -13.85
C MET A 96 2.07 11.75 -15.18
N GLY A 97 1.48 10.58 -15.43
CA GLY A 97 0.64 10.36 -16.62
C GLY A 97 -0.59 11.28 -16.66
N HIS A 98 -1.25 11.53 -15.52
CA HIS A 98 -2.38 12.46 -15.42
C HIS A 98 -1.98 13.89 -15.78
N PHE A 99 -0.81 14.34 -15.33
CA PHE A 99 -0.29 15.67 -15.63
C PHE A 99 0.45 15.78 -16.97
N GLY A 100 0.56 14.66 -17.74
CA GLY A 100 1.26 14.63 -19.02
C GLY A 100 2.78 14.80 -18.90
N VAL A 101 3.36 14.48 -17.73
CA VAL A 101 4.81 14.51 -17.50
C VAL A 101 5.45 13.21 -17.95
N ASP A 102 6.42 13.30 -18.85
CA ASP A 102 7.23 12.16 -19.28
C ASP A 102 8.23 11.75 -18.20
N VAL A 103 7.97 10.62 -17.56
CA VAL A 103 8.87 10.05 -16.53
C VAL A 103 10.24 9.67 -17.10
N GLY A 104 10.31 9.30 -18.39
CA GLY A 104 11.58 8.99 -19.06
C GLY A 104 12.56 10.18 -19.11
N GLY A 105 12.03 11.41 -19.05
CA GLY A 105 12.83 12.64 -18.95
C GLY A 105 13.23 13.03 -17.53
N MET A 106 12.72 12.35 -16.49
CA MET A 106 13.04 12.63 -15.08
C MET A 106 14.23 11.79 -14.59
N THR A 107 14.87 12.24 -13.52
CA THR A 107 15.86 11.41 -12.82
C THR A 107 15.19 10.69 -11.64
N VAL A 108 14.72 9.47 -11.88
CA VAL A 108 14.12 8.65 -10.84
C VAL A 108 15.22 7.93 -10.06
N VAL A 109 15.20 8.08 -8.72
CA VAL A 109 16.16 7.46 -7.81
C VAL A 109 15.39 6.53 -6.88
N ASP A 110 15.76 5.25 -6.86
CA ASP A 110 15.20 4.30 -5.89
C ASP A 110 15.69 4.62 -4.49
N MET A 111 14.76 5.03 -3.63
CA MET A 111 15.04 5.36 -2.23
C MET A 111 13.91 4.87 -1.33
N ALA A 112 14.27 4.34 -0.16
CA ALA A 112 13.30 4.09 0.89
C ALA A 112 12.63 5.42 1.34
N PRO A 113 11.35 5.40 1.77
CA PRO A 113 10.62 6.62 2.13
C PRO A 113 11.31 7.51 3.15
N ALA A 114 11.99 6.93 4.15
CA ALA A 114 12.72 7.69 5.16
C ALA A 114 13.93 8.43 4.59
N GLU A 115 14.65 7.80 3.66
CA GLU A 115 15.79 8.39 2.94
C GLU A 115 15.31 9.50 1.99
N GLY A 116 14.21 9.25 1.26
CA GLY A 116 13.57 10.24 0.40
C GLY A 116 13.12 11.48 1.17
N ALA A 117 12.55 11.31 2.37
CA ALA A 117 12.16 12.43 3.23
C ALA A 117 13.40 13.27 3.66
N ALA A 118 14.47 12.60 4.04
CA ALA A 118 15.72 13.30 4.40
C ALA A 118 16.34 14.04 3.21
N ALA A 119 16.38 13.40 2.04
CA ALA A 119 16.92 14.01 0.82
C ALA A 119 16.09 15.22 0.35
N LEU A 120 14.74 15.15 0.47
CA LEU A 120 13.84 16.25 0.14
C LEU A 120 14.08 17.45 1.07
N SER A 121 14.15 17.22 2.38
CA SER A 121 14.38 18.27 3.37
C SER A 121 15.74 18.97 3.22
N GLN A 122 16.73 18.26 2.68
CA GLN A 122 18.07 18.79 2.39
C GLN A 122 18.19 19.47 1.01
N GLY A 123 17.13 19.44 0.20
CA GLY A 123 17.15 19.97 -1.17
C GLY A 123 18.00 19.15 -2.14
N ALA A 124 18.29 17.87 -1.82
CA ALA A 124 19.06 16.98 -2.68
C ALA A 124 18.22 16.37 -3.82
N ILE A 125 16.91 16.40 -3.69
CA ILE A 125 15.91 15.97 -4.67
C ILE A 125 14.74 16.96 -4.72
N ASP A 126 14.04 16.97 -5.84
CA ASP A 126 12.95 17.90 -6.17
C ASP A 126 11.58 17.40 -5.71
N MET A 127 11.41 16.09 -5.65
CA MET A 127 10.17 15.40 -5.27
C MET A 127 10.49 14.07 -4.58
N ALA A 128 9.70 13.69 -3.58
CA ALA A 128 9.85 12.40 -2.91
C ALA A 128 8.49 11.73 -2.72
N CYS A 129 8.43 10.41 -2.95
CA CYS A 129 7.24 9.60 -2.76
C CYS A 129 7.42 8.66 -1.57
N GLY A 130 6.32 8.39 -0.84
CA GLY A 130 6.35 7.49 0.29
C GLY A 130 5.05 7.51 1.09
N TRP A 131 5.07 6.92 2.26
CA TRP A 131 3.89 6.72 3.10
C TRP A 131 4.17 6.95 4.59
N GLY A 132 3.09 6.98 5.37
CA GLY A 132 3.13 7.02 6.83
C GLY A 132 3.95 8.16 7.40
N GLY A 133 4.75 7.88 8.42
CA GLY A 133 5.58 8.87 9.10
C GLY A 133 6.63 9.55 8.20
N ALA A 134 7.11 8.86 7.16
CA ALA A 134 8.02 9.47 6.18
C ALA A 134 7.30 10.51 5.32
N LEU A 135 6.09 10.17 4.83
CA LEU A 135 5.26 11.12 4.07
C LEU A 135 4.91 12.34 4.91
N ARG A 136 4.59 12.17 6.20
CA ARG A 136 4.34 13.29 7.10
C ARG A 136 5.54 14.25 7.14
N ARG A 137 6.76 13.72 7.31
CA ARG A 137 8.00 14.54 7.26
C ARG A 137 8.23 15.20 5.91
N MET A 138 7.91 14.52 4.79
CA MET A 138 8.01 15.13 3.46
C MET A 138 7.07 16.35 3.34
N LYS A 139 5.84 16.25 3.85
CA LYS A 139 4.85 17.35 3.83
C LYS A 139 5.31 18.59 4.61
N GLU A 140 6.24 18.45 5.56
CA GLU A 140 6.86 19.59 6.25
C GLU A 140 7.80 20.40 5.31
N SER A 141 8.26 19.79 4.21
CA SER A 141 9.22 20.38 3.25
C SER A 141 8.61 20.72 1.89
N GLY A 142 7.31 20.47 1.69
CA GLY A 142 6.69 20.67 0.38
C GLY A 142 5.18 20.43 0.38
N ASN A 143 4.64 20.30 -0.83
CA ASN A 143 3.21 20.09 -1.05
C ASN A 143 2.93 18.86 -1.91
N VAL A 144 1.76 18.25 -1.72
CA VAL A 144 1.21 17.23 -2.61
C VAL A 144 0.52 17.90 -3.81
N LEU A 145 0.54 17.25 -4.97
CA LEU A 145 -0.18 17.72 -6.16
C LEU A 145 -1.65 17.31 -6.12
N LEU A 146 -1.94 16.09 -5.68
CA LEU A 146 -3.28 15.53 -5.53
C LEU A 146 -3.48 15.04 -4.11
N THR A 147 -4.66 15.31 -3.55
CA THR A 147 -5.12 14.70 -2.30
C THR A 147 -5.42 13.21 -2.50
N GLY A 148 -5.59 12.45 -1.42
CA GLY A 148 -6.03 11.05 -1.50
C GLY A 148 -7.36 10.89 -2.21
N ALA A 149 -8.33 11.77 -1.92
CA ALA A 149 -9.63 11.76 -2.58
C ALA A 149 -9.55 12.06 -4.09
N GLU A 150 -8.70 13.02 -4.49
CA GLU A 150 -8.47 13.31 -5.92
C GLU A 150 -7.80 12.12 -6.63
N LYS A 151 -6.85 11.44 -5.97
CA LYS A 151 -6.25 10.21 -6.50
C LYS A 151 -7.28 9.09 -6.67
N GLU A 152 -8.12 8.84 -5.68
CA GLU A 152 -9.18 7.83 -5.76
C GLU A 152 -10.16 8.12 -6.90
N ALA A 153 -10.53 9.39 -7.11
CA ALA A 153 -11.37 9.79 -8.23
C ALA A 153 -10.74 9.51 -9.61
N LEU A 154 -9.40 9.42 -9.67
CA LEU A 154 -8.65 9.02 -10.86
C LEU A 154 -8.38 7.50 -10.92
N GLY A 155 -8.95 6.71 -10.01
CA GLY A 155 -8.72 5.26 -9.92
C GLY A 155 -7.34 4.89 -9.39
N ILE A 156 -6.64 5.82 -8.72
CA ILE A 156 -5.38 5.55 -8.03
C ILE A 156 -5.71 5.14 -6.60
N LEU A 157 -6.00 3.86 -6.41
CA LEU A 157 -6.29 3.31 -5.09
C LEU A 157 -4.98 3.02 -4.34
N VAL A 158 -5.04 3.14 -3.02
CA VAL A 158 -3.96 2.71 -2.13
C VAL A 158 -4.57 1.87 -1.03
N PHE A 159 -4.32 0.58 -1.09
CA PHE A 159 -4.72 -0.35 -0.05
C PHE A 159 -3.75 -1.52 0.02
N ASP A 160 -3.67 -2.10 1.19
CA ASP A 160 -2.90 -3.28 1.46
C ASP A 160 -3.81 -4.48 1.74
N ALA A 161 -3.30 -5.64 1.44
CA ALA A 161 -4.00 -6.91 1.62
C ALA A 161 -3.26 -7.83 2.60
N THR A 162 -4.00 -8.72 3.23
CA THR A 162 -3.42 -9.93 3.81
C THR A 162 -3.29 -10.96 2.70
N THR A 163 -2.08 -11.50 2.55
CA THR A 163 -1.75 -12.48 1.50
C THR A 163 -1.09 -13.72 2.09
N ALA A 164 -1.27 -14.85 1.40
CA ALA A 164 -0.67 -16.12 1.79
C ALA A 164 -0.39 -16.98 0.54
N PRO A 165 0.58 -17.92 0.59
CA PRO A 165 0.75 -18.92 -0.46
C PRO A 165 -0.55 -19.73 -0.66
N ALA A 166 -0.91 -20.03 -1.90
CA ALA A 166 -2.13 -20.78 -2.22
C ALA A 166 -2.16 -22.15 -1.53
N SER A 167 -1.00 -22.81 -1.40
CA SER A 167 -0.87 -24.08 -0.67
C SER A 167 -1.24 -23.89 0.82
N PHE A 168 -0.76 -22.83 1.46
CA PHE A 168 -1.10 -22.55 2.86
C PHE A 168 -2.59 -22.26 3.04
N VAL A 169 -3.18 -21.50 2.12
CA VAL A 169 -4.64 -21.24 2.15
C VAL A 169 -5.44 -22.53 2.03
N ALA A 170 -5.00 -23.46 1.17
CA ALA A 170 -5.67 -24.75 0.96
C ALA A 170 -5.52 -25.71 2.16
N GLU A 171 -4.34 -25.75 2.76
CA GLU A 171 -4.00 -26.69 3.85
C GLU A 171 -4.42 -26.18 5.21
N GLU A 172 -4.32 -24.86 5.46
CA GLU A 172 -4.49 -24.23 6.77
C GLU A 172 -5.65 -23.21 6.79
N GLY A 173 -6.65 -23.38 5.92
CA GLY A 173 -7.76 -22.43 5.75
C GLY A 173 -8.53 -22.12 7.03
N GLU A 174 -8.73 -23.12 7.94
CA GLU A 174 -9.36 -22.86 9.24
C GLU A 174 -8.50 -22.02 10.17
N LEU A 175 -7.17 -22.23 10.16
CA LEU A 175 -6.24 -21.43 10.96
C LEU A 175 -6.22 -20.01 10.43
N LEU A 176 -6.18 -19.84 9.12
CA LEU A 176 -6.22 -18.55 8.46
C LEU A 176 -7.52 -17.80 8.77
N ALA A 177 -8.68 -18.47 8.70
CA ALA A 177 -9.96 -17.86 9.08
C ALA A 177 -9.97 -17.38 10.54
N LYS A 178 -9.40 -18.15 11.48
CA LYS A 178 -9.26 -17.72 12.88
C LYS A 178 -8.34 -16.51 13.02
N PHE A 179 -7.26 -16.45 12.23
CA PHE A 179 -6.38 -15.31 12.19
C PHE A 179 -7.12 -14.06 11.69
N LEU A 180 -7.81 -14.15 10.56
CA LEU A 180 -8.62 -13.06 10.00
C LEU A 180 -9.77 -12.63 10.93
N LYS A 181 -10.34 -13.55 11.71
CA LYS A 181 -11.34 -13.19 12.73
C LYS A 181 -10.76 -12.29 13.81
N VAL A 182 -9.55 -12.58 14.27
CA VAL A 182 -8.87 -11.76 15.29
C VAL A 182 -8.58 -10.35 14.75
N THR A 183 -8.12 -10.24 13.50
CA THR A 183 -7.87 -8.93 12.87
C THR A 183 -9.17 -8.17 12.65
N ALA A 184 -10.23 -8.84 12.18
CA ALA A 184 -11.56 -8.23 12.03
C ALA A 184 -12.13 -7.71 13.36
N ASP A 185 -11.97 -8.49 14.45
CA ASP A 185 -12.41 -8.06 15.79
C ASP A 185 -11.61 -6.86 16.28
N ALA A 186 -10.29 -6.83 16.05
CA ALA A 186 -9.47 -5.68 16.41
C ALA A 186 -9.86 -4.42 15.62
N ASN A 187 -10.15 -4.56 14.33
CA ASN A 187 -10.62 -3.46 13.49
C ASN A 187 -12.00 -2.95 13.95
N ALA A 188 -12.92 -3.86 14.31
CA ALA A 188 -14.22 -3.51 14.87
C ALA A 188 -14.09 -2.80 16.22
N MET A 189 -13.12 -3.21 17.07
CA MET A 189 -12.82 -2.50 18.31
C MET A 189 -12.29 -1.09 18.06
N TRP A 190 -11.43 -0.90 17.06
CA TRP A 190 -10.90 0.41 16.69
C TRP A 190 -11.99 1.31 16.10
N ALA A 191 -12.95 0.78 15.36
CA ALA A 191 -14.08 1.55 14.80
C ALA A 191 -14.98 2.19 15.87
N ASP A 192 -14.95 1.69 17.11
CA ASP A 192 -15.62 2.31 18.26
C ASP A 192 -14.64 3.25 18.98
N GLU A 193 -14.88 4.55 18.86
CA GLU A 193 -14.05 5.61 19.47
C GLU A 193 -13.87 5.43 20.99
N ALA A 194 -14.81 4.80 21.69
CA ALA A 194 -14.70 4.50 23.12
C ALA A 194 -13.48 3.62 23.46
N ASN A 195 -12.98 2.86 22.48
CA ASN A 195 -11.80 2.01 22.68
C ASN A 195 -10.47 2.72 22.36
N HIS A 196 -10.48 3.90 21.73
CA HIS A 196 -9.26 4.58 21.28
C HIS A 196 -8.29 4.84 22.42
N ALA A 197 -8.78 5.34 23.58
CA ALA A 197 -7.95 5.62 24.76
C ALA A 197 -7.22 4.36 25.30
N LYS A 198 -7.78 3.16 25.05
CA LYS A 198 -7.17 1.88 25.46
C LYS A 198 -6.23 1.33 24.39
N MET A 199 -6.59 1.47 23.12
CA MET A 199 -5.86 0.86 22.00
C MET A 199 -4.68 1.70 21.54
N LEU A 200 -4.82 3.03 21.52
CA LEU A 200 -3.83 3.96 20.98
C LEU A 200 -2.44 3.81 21.64
N PRO A 201 -2.30 3.73 22.99
CA PRO A 201 -0.99 3.56 23.60
C PRO A 201 -0.29 2.24 23.22
N VAL A 202 -1.08 1.19 23.00
CA VAL A 202 -0.56 -0.13 22.58
C VAL A 202 -0.04 -0.06 21.14
N ILE A 203 -0.83 0.52 20.25
CA ILE A 203 -0.48 0.68 18.82
C ILE A 203 0.76 1.59 18.70
N ALA A 204 0.77 2.73 19.39
CA ALA A 204 1.89 3.68 19.39
C ALA A 204 3.20 3.04 19.83
N LYS A 205 3.14 2.26 20.93
CA LYS A 205 4.31 1.53 21.46
C LYS A 205 4.84 0.52 20.44
N ASP A 206 3.96 -0.25 19.79
CA ASP A 206 4.34 -1.26 18.80
C ASP A 206 4.93 -0.62 17.54
N ALA A 207 4.31 0.47 17.08
CA ALA A 207 4.78 1.26 15.94
C ALA A 207 6.05 2.09 16.21
N GLY A 208 6.51 2.17 17.45
CA GLY A 208 7.65 3.01 17.83
C GLY A 208 7.40 4.51 17.64
N MET A 209 6.15 4.95 17.77
CA MET A 209 5.68 6.33 17.56
C MET A 209 5.13 6.89 18.86
N ASP A 210 5.07 8.24 18.97
CA ASP A 210 4.26 8.87 20.00
C ASP A 210 2.74 8.75 19.69
N GLU A 211 1.92 8.86 20.74
CA GLU A 211 0.46 8.67 20.60
C GLU A 211 -0.19 9.71 19.66
N ALA A 212 0.28 10.95 19.62
CA ALA A 212 -0.28 12.00 18.78
C ALA A 212 -0.01 11.71 17.28
N ALA A 213 1.24 11.36 16.94
CA ALA A 213 1.60 10.97 15.59
C ALA A 213 0.89 9.68 15.15
N THR A 214 0.69 8.74 16.08
CA THR A 214 -0.05 7.50 15.81
C THR A 214 -1.53 7.80 15.52
N ALA A 215 -2.16 8.64 16.33
CA ALA A 215 -3.56 9.04 16.12
C ALA A 215 -3.76 9.76 14.78
N GLU A 216 -2.85 10.68 14.43
CA GLU A 216 -2.86 11.37 13.13
C GLU A 216 -2.73 10.38 11.95
N THR A 217 -1.83 9.41 12.07
CA THR A 217 -1.63 8.38 11.04
C THR A 217 -2.89 7.51 10.89
N LEU A 218 -3.46 7.03 12.00
CA LEU A 218 -4.65 6.18 12.00
C LEU A 218 -5.91 6.91 11.50
N ALA A 219 -5.99 8.23 11.65
CA ALA A 219 -7.09 9.01 11.11
C ALA A 219 -7.16 8.95 9.56
N GLY A 220 -6.06 8.65 8.89
CA GLY A 220 -6.02 8.44 7.43
C GLY A 220 -6.19 6.98 7.01
N PHE A 221 -6.45 6.07 7.94
CA PHE A 221 -6.65 4.64 7.67
C PHE A 221 -8.13 4.26 7.70
N ILE A 222 -8.53 3.46 6.72
CA ILE A 222 -9.86 2.85 6.65
C ILE A 222 -9.67 1.35 6.73
N PHE A 223 -10.29 0.72 7.73
CA PHE A 223 -10.31 -0.72 7.92
C PHE A 223 -11.67 -1.26 7.48
N PRO A 224 -11.81 -1.81 6.24
CA PRO A 224 -13.09 -2.28 5.75
C PRO A 224 -13.61 -3.44 6.59
N THR A 225 -14.90 -3.43 6.90
CA THR A 225 -15.58 -4.57 7.54
C THR A 225 -15.56 -5.79 6.61
N VAL A 226 -15.77 -6.98 7.16
CA VAL A 226 -15.83 -8.22 6.37
C VAL A 226 -16.86 -8.13 5.23
N ASP A 227 -18.01 -7.50 5.48
CA ASP A 227 -19.05 -7.34 4.45
C ASP A 227 -18.61 -6.35 3.34
N GLU A 228 -17.98 -5.25 3.71
CA GLU A 228 -17.43 -4.32 2.74
C GLU A 228 -16.32 -4.95 1.90
N GLN A 229 -15.42 -5.71 2.53
CA GLN A 229 -14.35 -6.42 1.83
C GLN A 229 -14.87 -7.41 0.79
N LEU A 230 -15.97 -8.12 1.07
CA LEU A 230 -16.61 -9.07 0.15
C LEU A 230 -17.45 -8.39 -0.94
N SER A 231 -17.62 -7.07 -0.88
CA SER A 231 -18.38 -6.30 -1.88
C SER A 231 -17.67 -6.21 -3.22
N GLY A 232 -18.41 -5.77 -4.25
CA GLY A 232 -17.87 -5.49 -5.58
C GLY A 232 -16.79 -4.40 -5.62
N LYS A 233 -16.72 -3.52 -4.60
CA LYS A 233 -15.65 -2.52 -4.49
C LYS A 233 -14.28 -3.17 -4.25
N TRP A 234 -14.25 -4.25 -3.47
CA TRP A 234 -13.01 -4.92 -3.03
C TRP A 234 -12.89 -6.31 -3.65
N LEU A 235 -12.90 -7.35 -2.83
CA LEU A 235 -12.60 -8.73 -3.24
C LEU A 235 -13.68 -9.36 -4.14
N GLY A 236 -14.85 -8.74 -4.23
CA GLY A 236 -15.92 -9.14 -5.16
C GLY A 236 -15.71 -8.70 -6.61
N GLY A 237 -14.53 -8.21 -6.99
CA GLY A 237 -14.17 -7.86 -8.36
C GLY A 237 -13.27 -6.63 -8.48
N GLY A 238 -13.50 -5.57 -7.69
CA GLY A 238 -12.79 -4.30 -7.82
C GLY A 238 -11.29 -4.42 -7.56
N SER A 239 -10.88 -5.24 -6.59
CA SER A 239 -9.44 -5.48 -6.34
C SER A 239 -8.76 -6.17 -7.52
N GLN A 240 -9.43 -7.13 -8.15
CA GLN A 240 -8.91 -7.87 -9.30
C GLN A 240 -8.76 -6.94 -10.53
N GLU A 241 -9.74 -6.06 -10.76
CA GLU A 241 -9.68 -5.05 -11.82
C GLU A 241 -8.54 -4.06 -11.55
N PHE A 242 -8.40 -3.59 -10.32
CA PHE A 242 -7.29 -2.71 -9.90
C PHE A 242 -5.93 -3.38 -10.12
N MET A 243 -5.77 -4.66 -9.75
CA MET A 243 -4.54 -5.43 -10.00
C MET A 243 -4.18 -5.47 -11.49
N GLY A 244 -5.17 -5.70 -12.37
CA GLY A 244 -4.98 -5.63 -13.81
C GLY A 244 -4.50 -4.26 -14.29
N GLY A 245 -5.04 -3.19 -13.70
CA GLY A 245 -4.59 -1.81 -13.96
C GLY A 245 -3.16 -1.56 -13.50
N VAL A 246 -2.78 -2.06 -12.33
CA VAL A 246 -1.40 -1.99 -11.80
C VAL A 246 -0.44 -2.73 -12.72
N ALA A 247 -0.78 -3.98 -13.10
CA ALA A 247 0.04 -4.80 -13.97
C ALA A 247 0.29 -4.12 -15.32
N LYS A 248 -0.76 -3.53 -15.90
CA LYS A 248 -0.63 -2.78 -17.16
C LYS A 248 0.36 -1.62 -17.03
N VAL A 249 0.24 -0.80 -15.99
CA VAL A 249 1.14 0.35 -15.77
C VAL A 249 2.58 -0.11 -15.58
N PHE A 250 2.80 -1.18 -14.82
CA PHE A 250 4.15 -1.72 -14.56
C PHE A 250 4.75 -2.41 -15.78
N LEU A 251 3.94 -3.06 -16.62
CA LEU A 251 4.38 -3.63 -17.88
C LEU A 251 4.77 -2.53 -18.87
N ASP A 252 3.90 -1.52 -19.05
CA ASP A 252 4.13 -0.39 -19.96
C ASP A 252 5.38 0.43 -19.58
N SER A 253 5.71 0.50 -18.29
CA SER A 253 6.88 1.21 -17.76
C SER A 253 8.14 0.32 -17.61
N GLY A 254 8.06 -0.97 -17.97
CA GLY A 254 9.18 -1.90 -17.89
C GLY A 254 9.57 -2.34 -16.47
N ASN A 255 8.65 -2.22 -15.50
CA ASN A 255 8.86 -2.65 -14.11
C ASN A 255 8.56 -4.13 -13.89
N ILE A 256 7.79 -4.76 -14.79
CA ILE A 256 7.58 -6.20 -14.86
C ILE A 256 7.71 -6.65 -16.32
N ASP A 257 8.16 -7.89 -16.53
CA ASP A 257 8.37 -8.46 -17.87
C ASP A 257 7.09 -9.09 -18.45
N ALA A 258 6.14 -9.47 -17.58
CA ALA A 258 4.89 -10.11 -17.96
C ALA A 258 3.77 -9.74 -16.99
N ALA A 259 2.53 -9.87 -17.44
CA ALA A 259 1.33 -9.74 -16.63
C ALA A 259 0.46 -10.98 -16.79
N LEU A 260 -0.37 -11.29 -15.79
CA LEU A 260 -1.38 -12.34 -15.93
C LEU A 260 -2.53 -11.84 -16.82
N ASP A 261 -3.14 -12.74 -17.59
CA ASP A 261 -4.36 -12.43 -18.38
C ASP A 261 -5.53 -12.01 -17.46
N SER A 262 -5.53 -12.51 -16.22
CA SER A 262 -6.54 -12.18 -15.20
C SER A 262 -5.99 -12.42 -13.79
N TYR A 263 -6.33 -11.50 -12.88
CA TYR A 263 -6.00 -11.61 -11.46
C TYR A 263 -7.15 -12.22 -10.63
N ALA A 264 -8.21 -12.73 -11.25
CA ALA A 264 -9.33 -13.36 -10.54
C ALA A 264 -8.89 -14.58 -9.71
N GLY A 265 -7.96 -15.37 -10.22
CA GLY A 265 -7.43 -16.55 -9.50
C GLY A 265 -6.50 -16.23 -8.33
N THR A 266 -6.04 -15.00 -8.21
CA THR A 266 -5.15 -14.56 -7.11
C THR A 266 -5.92 -14.03 -5.89
N VAL A 267 -7.25 -14.11 -5.89
CA VAL A 267 -8.10 -13.69 -4.76
C VAL A 267 -8.89 -14.91 -4.27
N ASN A 268 -8.79 -15.20 -2.98
CA ASN A 268 -9.51 -16.29 -2.34
C ASN A 268 -10.28 -15.76 -1.12
N THR A 269 -11.60 -15.64 -1.28
CA THR A 269 -12.48 -15.12 -0.23
C THR A 269 -12.97 -16.17 0.76
N ALA A 270 -12.67 -17.46 0.55
CA ALA A 270 -13.19 -18.53 1.38
C ALA A 270 -12.81 -18.41 2.88
N PRO A 271 -11.55 -18.08 3.25
CA PRO A 271 -11.20 -17.87 4.65
C PRO A 271 -11.96 -16.69 5.27
N LEU A 272 -12.12 -15.59 4.53
CA LEU A 272 -12.85 -14.40 4.99
C LEU A 272 -14.37 -14.68 5.11
N MET A 273 -14.94 -15.43 4.18
CA MET A 273 -16.35 -15.88 4.28
C MET A 273 -16.59 -16.75 5.52
N ALA A 274 -15.62 -17.58 5.91
CA ALA A 274 -15.72 -18.39 7.13
C ALA A 274 -15.76 -17.51 8.39
N VAL A 275 -15.14 -16.33 8.40
CA VAL A 275 -15.21 -15.37 9.52
C VAL A 275 -16.64 -14.95 9.82
N LYS A 276 -17.51 -14.81 8.82
CA LYS A 276 -18.93 -14.43 9.01
C LYS A 276 -19.74 -15.48 9.78
N GLY A 277 -19.27 -16.72 9.81
CA GLY A 277 -19.92 -17.81 10.52
C GLY A 277 -19.39 -18.03 11.95
N MET A 278 -18.36 -17.28 12.37
CA MET A 278 -17.74 -17.34 13.68
C MET A 278 -18.28 -16.23 14.59
#